data_435a6d45405b2546b06229a68eab56c6
#
_entry.id   435a6d45405b2546b06229a68eab56c6
#
_cell.length_a   1.000
_cell.length_b   1.000
_cell.length_c   1.000
_cell.angle_alpha   90.00
_cell.angle_beta   90.00
_cell.angle_gamma   90.00
#
_symmetry.space_group_name_H-M   'P 1'
#
loop_
_entity.id
_entity.type
_entity.pdbx_description
1 polymer ?
#
loop_
_entity_poly.entity_id
_entity_poly.type
_entity_poly.pdbx_seq_one_letter_code
_entity_poly.pdbx_strand_id
1 'polypeptide(L)'
;MQGQAEQKAEPAARTPAADELVSYDPSTGKELWSAKLGDAPKEVAAARTAWPEWAAHSNAYRIEALRRFANVVRKEEAGFAELIARETGKPLWEAKTEVASVVNKVDISIEAYAERTPQRRMEAALGNKVAVRHKPHGVLAVLGPYNFPAHLPNGHIVPALIAGNAVVFKPSEKTPATGEFLVQCYHEAGIPEGVVRLLVGGPDQGRSLASQSGIDGLLFTGSARAGMALHKQFAETPQKILALELGGNNPLVIWHAKDLDSAATIAVQSAYLSAGQRCTAARRLIVPEDDHEPLITAIRKLLDRMVVGQPFDDPQPFMGPLIDAAAADHVQEQWLNLMMKGGKPICRLERPDGQKPFLTPGLIDVTDVRDRPDEEIFGPVLQLIRVKDFDAAIAEANNTRFGLAASLIGGSPEMYDKFWANVRAGVINWNKPTNGAPSNAPFGGVGLSGNHRPSAFYAADYCAYPVTSSEADRARASIGEGLRDPNMQED
;
A
#
# COMPACT_ATOMS: atom_id res chain seq x y z
N MET A 1 16.59 -53.18 -19.86
CA MET A 1 17.15 -52.53 -18.66
C MET A 1 16.60 -51.09 -18.64
N GLN A 2 15.54 -50.88 -17.89
CA GLN A 2 14.94 -49.56 -17.71
C GLN A 2 15.65 -48.91 -16.51
N GLY A 3 16.35 -47.79 -16.77
CA GLY A 3 16.98 -47.00 -15.73
C GLY A 3 15.91 -46.23 -14.96
N GLN A 4 15.69 -46.61 -13.71
CA GLN A 4 14.97 -45.79 -12.75
C GLN A 4 15.81 -44.56 -12.46
N ALA A 5 15.29 -43.37 -12.83
CA ALA A 5 15.84 -42.11 -12.37
C ALA A 5 15.54 -42.00 -10.87
N GLU A 6 16.57 -42.06 -10.04
CA GLU A 6 16.47 -41.72 -8.62
C GLU A 6 16.01 -40.29 -8.49
N GLN A 7 14.78 -40.09 -8.05
CA GLN A 7 14.33 -38.80 -7.51
C GLN A 7 15.16 -38.52 -6.24
N LYS A 8 16.17 -37.66 -6.36
CA LYS A 8 16.85 -37.11 -5.18
C LYS A 8 15.81 -36.37 -4.35
N ALA A 9 15.57 -36.88 -3.13
CA ALA A 9 14.74 -36.19 -2.13
C ALA A 9 15.30 -34.78 -1.94
N GLU A 10 14.44 -33.74 -2.12
CA GLU A 10 14.79 -32.36 -1.80
C GLU A 10 15.15 -32.28 -0.31
N PRO A 11 16.21 -31.54 0.06
CA PRO A 11 16.59 -31.40 1.47
C PRO A 11 15.43 -30.76 2.24
N ALA A 12 15.03 -31.38 3.33
CA ALA A 12 14.03 -30.83 4.24
C ALA A 12 14.42 -29.36 4.63
N ALA A 13 13.46 -28.43 4.59
CA ALA A 13 13.70 -27.05 5.00
C ALA A 13 14.30 -27.03 6.42
N ARG A 14 15.42 -26.32 6.59
CA ARG A 14 16.04 -26.17 7.92
C ARG A 14 15.11 -25.40 8.84
N THR A 15 15.13 -25.74 10.13
CA THR A 15 14.46 -24.90 11.14
C THR A 15 15.32 -23.66 11.40
N PRO A 16 14.79 -22.43 11.21
CA PRO A 16 15.53 -21.21 11.52
C PRO A 16 15.92 -21.14 13.01
N ALA A 17 17.04 -20.46 13.31
CA ALA A 17 17.39 -20.13 14.68
C ALA A 17 16.35 -19.19 15.30
N ALA A 18 16.22 -19.16 16.63
CA ALA A 18 15.22 -18.33 17.31
C ALA A 18 15.44 -16.81 17.12
N ASP A 19 16.65 -16.41 16.77
CA ASP A 19 17.06 -15.02 16.49
C ASP A 19 17.23 -14.73 14.98
N GLU A 20 16.67 -15.59 14.12
CA GLU A 20 16.82 -15.51 12.65
C GLU A 20 15.47 -15.33 11.96
N LEU A 21 15.44 -14.49 10.94
CA LEU A 21 14.34 -14.40 9.97
C LEU A 21 14.80 -15.02 8.65
N VAL A 22 13.92 -15.83 8.06
CA VAL A 22 14.16 -16.49 6.76
C VAL A 22 13.01 -16.18 5.83
N SER A 23 13.28 -15.83 4.57
CA SER A 23 12.27 -15.75 3.51
C SER A 23 12.42 -16.89 2.52
N TYR A 24 11.30 -17.25 1.91
CA TYR A 24 11.19 -18.39 1.01
C TYR A 24 10.50 -17.97 -0.30
N ASP A 25 10.91 -18.60 -1.39
CA ASP A 25 10.18 -18.55 -2.65
C ASP A 25 8.85 -19.34 -2.50
N PRO A 26 7.67 -18.68 -2.57
CA PRO A 26 6.39 -19.34 -2.37
C PRO A 26 6.06 -20.38 -3.46
N SER A 27 6.66 -20.26 -4.65
CA SER A 27 6.40 -21.21 -5.75
C SER A 27 7.17 -22.51 -5.62
N THR A 28 8.35 -22.47 -4.96
CA THR A 28 9.26 -23.62 -4.83
C THR A 28 9.44 -24.07 -3.39
N GLY A 29 9.18 -23.23 -2.39
CA GLY A 29 9.48 -23.49 -0.99
C GLY A 29 10.97 -23.37 -0.63
N LYS A 30 11.82 -22.93 -1.56
CA LYS A 30 13.27 -22.78 -1.33
C LYS A 30 13.58 -21.53 -0.54
N GLU A 31 14.54 -21.63 0.38
CA GLU A 31 15.09 -20.48 1.10
C GLU A 31 15.75 -19.53 0.10
N LEU A 32 15.41 -18.24 0.19
CA LEU A 32 15.96 -17.17 -0.64
C LEU A 32 16.94 -16.29 0.13
N TRP A 33 16.67 -16.07 1.39
CA TRP A 33 17.40 -15.10 2.20
C TRP A 33 17.22 -15.41 3.68
N SER A 34 18.25 -15.08 4.47
CA SER A 34 18.16 -15.13 5.93
C SER A 34 19.04 -14.07 6.58
N ALA A 35 18.61 -13.52 7.72
CA ALA A 35 19.40 -12.64 8.56
C ALA A 35 18.94 -12.69 10.02
N LYS A 36 19.79 -12.20 10.91
CA LYS A 36 19.45 -12.04 12.31
C LYS A 36 18.39 -10.97 12.52
N LEU A 37 17.55 -11.18 13.53
CA LEU A 37 16.57 -10.19 13.96
C LEU A 37 17.25 -8.90 14.40
N GLY A 38 16.68 -7.77 13.95
CA GLY A 38 17.16 -6.44 14.29
C GLY A 38 16.69 -5.96 15.66
N ASP A 39 17.37 -4.95 16.19
CA ASP A 39 17.12 -4.30 17.46
C ASP A 39 16.51 -2.90 17.23
N ALA A 40 15.20 -2.74 17.47
CA ALA A 40 14.50 -1.50 17.21
C ALA A 40 15.06 -0.29 18.00
N PRO A 41 15.38 -0.38 19.31
CA PRO A 41 16.07 0.69 20.05
C PRO A 41 17.35 1.17 19.37
N LYS A 42 18.20 0.23 18.93
CA LYS A 42 19.47 0.53 18.25
C LYS A 42 19.24 1.26 16.94
N GLU A 43 18.31 0.78 16.11
CA GLU A 43 18.06 1.38 14.80
C GLU A 43 17.43 2.79 14.93
N VAL A 44 16.54 2.99 15.91
CA VAL A 44 15.97 4.31 16.21
C VAL A 44 17.03 5.27 16.75
N ALA A 45 17.92 4.83 17.63
CA ALA A 45 19.01 5.67 18.14
C ALA A 45 19.97 6.10 17.02
N ALA A 46 20.32 5.19 16.11
CA ALA A 46 21.15 5.50 14.94
C ALA A 46 20.48 6.55 14.03
N ALA A 47 19.18 6.37 13.76
CA ALA A 47 18.42 7.33 12.97
C ALA A 47 18.33 8.71 13.64
N ARG A 48 18.15 8.77 14.96
CA ARG A 48 18.15 10.02 15.72
C ARG A 48 19.49 10.76 15.66
N THR A 49 20.58 10.02 15.67
CA THR A 49 21.93 10.60 15.56
C THR A 49 22.16 11.21 14.18
N ALA A 50 21.72 10.55 13.11
CA ALA A 50 21.94 11.01 11.74
C ALA A 50 20.94 12.09 11.26
N TRP A 51 19.74 12.11 11.81
CA TRP A 51 18.65 13.00 11.37
C TRP A 51 19.02 14.50 11.33
N PRO A 52 19.67 15.12 12.35
CA PRO A 52 19.91 16.57 12.33
C PRO A 52 20.73 17.04 11.13
N GLU A 53 21.76 16.29 10.74
CA GLU A 53 22.59 16.59 9.57
C GLU A 53 21.78 16.50 8.29
N TRP A 54 20.99 15.42 8.11
CA TRP A 54 20.10 15.26 6.95
C TRP A 54 19.09 16.38 6.85
N ALA A 55 18.44 16.75 7.95
CA ALA A 55 17.46 17.82 8.01
C ALA A 55 18.07 19.20 7.70
N ALA A 56 19.35 19.41 8.02
CA ALA A 56 20.08 20.66 7.77
C ALA A 56 20.44 20.86 6.29
N HIS A 57 20.49 19.77 5.49
CA HIS A 57 20.73 19.91 4.05
C HIS A 57 19.59 20.66 3.35
N SER A 58 19.94 21.36 2.27
CA SER A 58 18.95 22.01 1.43
C SER A 58 17.99 21.00 0.78
N ASN A 59 16.77 21.45 0.44
CA ASN A 59 15.84 20.60 -0.31
C ASN A 59 16.43 20.12 -1.65
N ALA A 60 17.19 20.99 -2.34
CA ALA A 60 17.86 20.62 -3.59
C ALA A 60 18.85 19.47 -3.40
N TYR A 61 19.62 19.46 -2.31
CA TYR A 61 20.55 18.36 -2.00
C TYR A 61 19.80 17.03 -1.81
N ARG A 62 18.73 17.05 -1.03
CA ARG A 62 17.93 15.85 -0.76
C ARG A 62 17.26 15.31 -2.04
N ILE A 63 16.72 16.21 -2.87
CA ILE A 63 16.14 15.86 -4.18
C ILE A 63 17.21 15.20 -5.08
N GLU A 64 18.41 15.76 -5.14
CA GLU A 64 19.48 15.19 -5.97
C GLU A 64 19.93 13.81 -5.47
N ALA A 65 20.00 13.59 -4.16
CA ALA A 65 20.26 12.27 -3.60
C ALA A 65 19.18 11.24 -4.00
N LEU A 66 17.91 11.64 -4.01
CA LEU A 66 16.81 10.77 -4.42
C LEU A 66 16.78 10.51 -5.93
N ARG A 67 17.21 11.46 -6.75
CA ARG A 67 17.40 11.22 -8.19
C ARG A 67 18.51 10.22 -8.45
N ARG A 68 19.62 10.27 -7.68
CA ARG A 68 20.66 9.22 -7.72
C ARG A 68 20.07 7.87 -7.31
N PHE A 69 19.26 7.81 -6.26
CA PHE A 69 18.54 6.56 -5.88
C PHE A 69 17.69 6.01 -7.04
N ALA A 70 16.89 6.84 -7.72
CA ALA A 70 16.13 6.40 -8.88
C ALA A 70 17.04 5.83 -10.00
N ASN A 71 18.25 6.41 -10.20
CA ASN A 71 19.20 5.91 -11.18
C ASN A 71 19.82 4.57 -10.76
N VAL A 72 20.13 4.37 -9.47
CA VAL A 72 20.60 3.08 -8.94
C VAL A 72 19.53 2.01 -9.18
N VAL A 73 18.26 2.27 -8.83
CA VAL A 73 17.16 1.31 -9.05
C VAL A 73 16.98 0.99 -10.54
N ARG A 74 17.09 1.97 -11.45
CA ARG A 74 17.03 1.72 -12.91
C ARG A 74 18.16 0.81 -13.38
N LYS A 75 19.37 1.00 -12.88
CA LYS A 75 20.52 0.16 -13.22
C LYS A 75 20.33 -1.29 -12.76
N GLU A 76 19.72 -1.47 -11.60
CA GLU A 76 19.47 -2.79 -10.99
C GLU A 76 18.07 -3.38 -11.33
N GLU A 77 17.32 -2.77 -12.28
CA GLU A 77 15.90 -3.10 -12.56
C GLU A 77 15.67 -4.58 -12.77
N ALA A 78 16.50 -5.26 -13.55
CA ALA A 78 16.31 -6.67 -13.87
C ALA A 78 16.47 -7.57 -12.64
N GLY A 79 17.54 -7.38 -11.86
CA GLY A 79 17.81 -8.14 -10.64
C GLY A 79 16.79 -7.85 -9.55
N PHE A 80 16.37 -6.59 -9.42
CA PHE A 80 15.35 -6.22 -8.44
C PHE A 80 13.97 -6.80 -8.79
N ALA A 81 13.57 -6.78 -10.06
CA ALA A 81 12.31 -7.41 -10.49
C ALA A 81 12.35 -8.93 -10.29
N GLU A 82 13.47 -9.59 -10.57
CA GLU A 82 13.64 -11.01 -10.30
C GLU A 82 13.51 -11.33 -8.81
N LEU A 83 14.14 -10.55 -7.93
CA LEU A 83 14.06 -10.73 -6.48
C LEU A 83 12.61 -10.57 -5.99
N ILE A 84 11.90 -9.51 -6.41
CA ILE A 84 10.49 -9.29 -6.08
C ILE A 84 9.63 -10.47 -6.55
N ALA A 85 9.83 -10.94 -7.78
CA ALA A 85 9.07 -12.05 -8.33
C ALA A 85 9.30 -13.35 -7.54
N ARG A 86 10.55 -13.65 -7.16
CA ARG A 86 10.89 -14.82 -6.35
C ARG A 86 10.30 -14.75 -4.95
N GLU A 87 10.41 -13.61 -4.29
CA GLU A 87 10.02 -13.48 -2.88
C GLU A 87 8.51 -13.33 -2.68
N THR A 88 7.80 -12.76 -3.67
CA THR A 88 6.34 -12.58 -3.61
C THR A 88 5.54 -13.64 -4.36
N GLY A 89 6.17 -14.38 -5.27
CA GLY A 89 5.50 -15.31 -6.18
C GLY A 89 4.76 -14.65 -7.35
N LYS A 90 4.74 -13.31 -7.46
CA LYS A 90 4.07 -12.65 -8.59
C LYS A 90 4.82 -12.86 -9.92
N PRO A 91 4.11 -12.90 -11.06
CA PRO A 91 4.75 -13.01 -12.37
C PRO A 91 5.82 -11.95 -12.59
N LEU A 92 6.90 -12.31 -13.31
CA LEU A 92 8.02 -11.39 -13.56
C LEU A 92 7.58 -10.10 -14.28
N TRP A 93 6.63 -10.18 -15.21
CA TRP A 93 6.11 -9.00 -15.90
C TRP A 93 5.46 -8.01 -14.91
N GLU A 94 4.80 -8.52 -13.87
CA GLU A 94 4.18 -7.70 -12.83
C GLU A 94 5.23 -7.09 -11.89
N ALA A 95 6.25 -7.87 -11.50
CA ALA A 95 7.37 -7.38 -10.69
C ALA A 95 8.13 -6.23 -11.38
N LYS A 96 8.31 -6.29 -12.71
CA LYS A 96 8.90 -5.19 -13.49
C LYS A 96 8.07 -3.89 -13.38
N THR A 97 6.74 -3.98 -13.36
CA THR A 97 5.87 -2.78 -13.18
C THR A 97 6.04 -2.18 -11.78
N GLU A 98 6.32 -3.01 -10.77
CA GLU A 98 6.59 -2.53 -9.42
C GLU A 98 7.90 -1.74 -9.36
N VAL A 99 8.99 -2.25 -9.96
CA VAL A 99 10.29 -1.53 -10.01
C VAL A 99 10.16 -0.20 -10.75
N ALA A 100 9.44 -0.17 -11.88
CA ALA A 100 9.16 1.07 -12.59
C ALA A 100 8.42 2.09 -11.70
N SER A 101 7.49 1.61 -10.86
CA SER A 101 6.75 2.44 -9.91
C SER A 101 7.64 3.00 -8.79
N VAL A 102 8.64 2.22 -8.32
CA VAL A 102 9.66 2.69 -7.36
C VAL A 102 10.43 3.87 -7.93
N VAL A 103 10.89 3.74 -9.17
CA VAL A 103 11.65 4.79 -9.89
C VAL A 103 10.82 6.06 -10.07
N ASN A 104 9.61 5.92 -10.61
CA ASN A 104 8.73 7.06 -10.94
C ASN A 104 8.26 7.81 -9.69
N LYS A 105 8.23 7.14 -8.53
CA LYS A 105 7.81 7.74 -7.27
C LYS A 105 8.67 8.92 -6.86
N VAL A 106 9.93 8.97 -7.25
CA VAL A 106 10.84 10.07 -6.90
C VAL A 106 10.35 11.38 -7.50
N ASP A 107 10.15 11.44 -8.81
CA ASP A 107 9.71 12.68 -9.47
C ASP A 107 8.29 13.07 -9.03
N ILE A 108 7.37 12.11 -8.91
CA ILE A 108 6.03 12.35 -8.37
C ILE A 108 6.08 12.95 -6.96
N SER A 109 6.98 12.47 -6.10
CA SER A 109 7.10 13.00 -4.73
C SER A 109 7.77 14.38 -4.69
N ILE A 110 8.65 14.71 -5.64
CA ILE A 110 9.23 16.04 -5.78
C ILE A 110 8.13 17.05 -6.15
N GLU A 111 7.30 16.71 -7.14
CA GLU A 111 6.15 17.53 -7.53
C GLU A 111 5.16 17.69 -6.37
N ALA A 112 4.83 16.58 -5.71
CA ALA A 112 3.94 16.58 -4.54
C ALA A 112 4.45 17.49 -3.42
N TYR A 113 5.75 17.42 -3.09
CA TYR A 113 6.34 18.26 -2.06
C TYR A 113 6.28 19.73 -2.44
N ALA A 114 6.56 20.08 -3.70
CA ALA A 114 6.49 21.46 -4.18
C ALA A 114 5.07 22.02 -4.15
N GLU A 115 4.06 21.22 -4.50
CA GLU A 115 2.66 21.64 -4.54
C GLU A 115 2.02 21.68 -3.15
N ARG A 116 2.24 20.63 -2.34
CA ARG A 116 1.53 20.41 -1.07
C ARG A 116 2.18 21.10 0.11
N THR A 117 3.48 21.38 0.05
CA THR A 117 4.25 22.03 1.12
C THR A 117 4.94 23.31 0.64
N PRO A 118 4.24 24.22 -0.08
CA PRO A 118 4.85 25.42 -0.62
C PRO A 118 5.29 26.37 0.49
N GLN A 119 6.42 27.03 0.28
CA GLN A 119 6.81 28.16 1.12
C GLN A 119 6.03 29.40 0.66
N ARG A 120 5.40 30.09 1.60
CA ARG A 120 4.67 31.34 1.35
C ARG A 120 5.24 32.43 2.21
N ARG A 121 5.43 33.62 1.61
CA ARG A 121 5.75 34.86 2.31
C ARG A 121 4.70 35.90 1.95
N MET A 122 4.17 36.55 2.96
CA MET A 122 3.16 37.61 2.83
C MET A 122 3.66 38.83 3.58
N GLU A 123 3.49 39.99 2.99
CA GLU A 123 3.70 41.24 3.71
C GLU A 123 2.54 41.48 4.67
N ALA A 124 2.86 41.91 5.87
CA ALA A 124 1.90 42.30 6.90
C ALA A 124 2.09 43.77 7.31
N ALA A 125 1.15 44.28 8.09
CA ALA A 125 1.20 45.67 8.57
C ALA A 125 2.52 46.00 9.29
N LEU A 126 2.95 47.25 9.23
CA LEU A 126 4.14 47.76 9.92
C LEU A 126 5.48 47.17 9.45
N GLY A 127 5.56 46.69 8.18
CA GLY A 127 6.79 46.14 7.63
C GLY A 127 7.13 44.76 8.15
N ASN A 128 6.22 44.08 8.83
CA ASN A 128 6.37 42.68 9.22
C ASN A 128 6.14 41.77 8.02
N LYS A 129 6.79 40.62 8.01
CA LYS A 129 6.61 39.55 7.03
C LYS A 129 6.04 38.34 7.73
N VAL A 130 4.99 37.76 7.20
CA VAL A 130 4.49 36.45 7.65
C VAL A 130 4.98 35.40 6.68
N ALA A 131 5.64 34.38 7.19
CA ALA A 131 6.11 33.26 6.40
C ALA A 131 5.48 31.95 6.89
N VAL A 132 5.05 31.11 5.94
CA VAL A 132 4.69 29.71 6.20
C VAL A 132 5.75 28.83 5.56
N ARG A 133 6.33 27.96 6.36
CA ARG A 133 7.34 26.98 5.93
C ARG A 133 6.99 25.63 6.53
N HIS A 134 7.57 24.56 5.97
CA HIS A 134 7.37 23.20 6.47
C HIS A 134 8.67 22.66 7.05
N LYS A 135 8.54 21.89 8.15
CA LYS A 135 9.67 21.21 8.81
C LYS A 135 9.41 19.69 8.86
N PRO A 136 10.48 18.87 8.85
CA PRO A 136 10.37 17.44 9.10
C PRO A 136 9.94 17.17 10.55
N HIS A 137 9.28 16.04 10.77
CA HIS A 137 8.94 15.58 12.12
C HIS A 137 10.18 15.11 12.88
N GLY A 138 11.09 14.39 12.23
CA GLY A 138 12.28 13.82 12.82
C GLY A 138 12.58 12.42 12.30
N VAL A 139 12.31 11.39 13.10
CA VAL A 139 12.47 9.99 12.72
C VAL A 139 11.09 9.35 12.51
N LEU A 140 10.85 8.82 11.33
CA LEU A 140 9.61 8.13 10.99
C LEU A 140 9.85 6.62 10.87
N ALA A 141 9.01 5.83 11.53
CA ALA A 141 8.94 4.40 11.31
C ALA A 141 8.10 4.10 10.07
N VAL A 142 8.56 3.21 9.20
CA VAL A 142 7.80 2.72 8.03
C VAL A 142 7.65 1.21 8.17
N LEU A 143 6.41 0.73 8.21
CA LEU A 143 6.09 -0.70 8.21
C LEU A 143 5.51 -1.07 6.85
N GLY A 144 6.25 -1.87 6.08
CA GLY A 144 5.90 -2.26 4.71
C GLY A 144 5.09 -3.56 4.64
N PRO A 145 4.21 -3.70 3.63
CA PRO A 145 3.47 -4.92 3.34
C PRO A 145 4.27 -5.85 2.43
N TYR A 146 3.79 -7.08 2.26
CA TYR A 146 4.44 -8.06 1.40
C TYR A 146 3.99 -8.03 -0.07
N ASN A 147 2.80 -7.51 -0.36
CA ASN A 147 2.22 -7.61 -1.70
C ASN A 147 2.86 -6.66 -2.73
N PHE A 148 3.36 -5.52 -2.30
CA PHE A 148 4.20 -4.59 -3.07
C PHE A 148 5.35 -4.13 -2.16
N PRO A 149 6.32 -5.03 -1.91
CA PRO A 149 7.32 -4.85 -0.85
C PRO A 149 8.32 -3.73 -1.10
N ALA A 150 8.47 -3.31 -2.34
CA ALA A 150 9.32 -2.19 -2.74
C ALA A 150 8.50 -0.91 -2.92
N HIS A 151 7.43 -0.94 -3.73
CA HIS A 151 6.70 0.25 -4.15
C HIS A 151 5.95 0.95 -2.99
N LEU A 152 5.22 0.19 -2.17
CA LEU A 152 4.39 0.80 -1.12
C LEU A 152 5.24 1.43 0.00
N PRO A 153 6.24 0.78 0.58
CA PRO A 153 7.11 1.46 1.56
C PRO A 153 7.89 2.62 0.93
N ASN A 154 8.35 2.49 -0.32
CA ASN A 154 8.99 3.58 -1.06
C ASN A 154 8.06 4.80 -1.19
N GLY A 155 6.75 4.57 -1.29
CA GLY A 155 5.71 5.61 -1.28
C GLY A 155 5.66 6.43 0.00
N HIS A 156 6.19 5.94 1.11
CA HIS A 156 6.37 6.64 2.38
C HIS A 156 7.80 7.17 2.57
N ILE A 157 8.80 6.36 2.19
CA ILE A 157 10.22 6.69 2.43
C ILE A 157 10.65 7.92 1.60
N VAL A 158 10.35 7.95 0.30
CA VAL A 158 10.77 9.07 -0.57
C VAL A 158 10.24 10.42 -0.10
N PRO A 159 8.91 10.62 0.14
CA PRO A 159 8.41 11.90 0.64
C PRO A 159 8.93 12.24 2.04
N ALA A 160 9.16 11.25 2.92
CA ALA A 160 9.77 11.46 4.22
C ALA A 160 11.19 12.04 4.09
N LEU A 161 12.02 11.47 3.20
CA LEU A 161 13.38 11.93 2.94
C LEU A 161 13.42 13.32 2.28
N ILE A 162 12.53 13.61 1.33
CA ILE A 162 12.40 14.95 0.73
C ILE A 162 12.11 16.00 1.80
N ALA A 163 11.19 15.70 2.70
CA ALA A 163 10.85 16.60 3.80
C ALA A 163 12.00 16.81 4.81
N GLY A 164 12.99 15.90 4.85
CA GLY A 164 14.15 15.96 5.73
C GLY A 164 14.04 15.07 6.98
N ASN A 165 13.15 14.07 6.99
CA ASN A 165 13.10 13.05 8.04
C ASN A 165 14.17 11.98 7.81
N ALA A 166 14.57 11.30 8.87
CA ALA A 166 15.20 9.98 8.82
C ALA A 166 14.12 8.90 8.94
N VAL A 167 14.42 7.70 8.47
CA VAL A 167 13.47 6.59 8.40
C VAL A 167 14.07 5.32 9.01
N VAL A 168 13.27 4.63 9.82
CA VAL A 168 13.52 3.23 10.20
C VAL A 168 12.48 2.37 9.48
N PHE A 169 12.93 1.63 8.47
CA PHE A 169 12.08 0.79 7.64
C PHE A 169 12.11 -0.66 8.13
N LYS A 170 10.93 -1.18 8.48
CA LYS A 170 10.71 -2.62 8.73
C LYS A 170 9.89 -3.19 7.57
N PRO A 171 10.50 -3.95 6.65
CA PRO A 171 9.75 -4.68 5.64
C PRO A 171 8.85 -5.75 6.26
N SER A 172 7.91 -6.28 5.49
CA SER A 172 7.20 -7.48 5.90
C SER A 172 8.18 -8.63 6.16
N GLU A 173 7.90 -9.46 7.16
CA GLU A 173 8.67 -10.68 7.43
C GLU A 173 8.57 -11.72 6.30
N LYS A 174 7.66 -11.51 5.35
CA LYS A 174 7.50 -12.34 4.16
C LYS A 174 8.40 -11.91 3.00
N THR A 175 8.88 -10.66 3.01
CA THR A 175 9.63 -10.06 1.91
C THR A 175 10.81 -9.21 2.41
N PRO A 176 11.64 -9.76 3.34
CA PRO A 176 12.74 -9.00 3.93
C PRO A 176 13.88 -8.76 2.94
N ALA A 177 14.15 -9.68 2.01
CA ALA A 177 15.21 -9.53 1.01
C ALA A 177 14.93 -8.35 0.07
N THR A 178 13.68 -8.20 -0.39
CA THR A 178 13.25 -7.04 -1.18
C THR A 178 13.44 -5.74 -0.39
N GLY A 179 13.11 -5.75 0.90
CA GLY A 179 13.29 -4.59 1.78
C GLY A 179 14.75 -4.21 1.99
N GLU A 180 15.61 -5.20 2.21
CA GLU A 180 17.06 -4.99 2.32
C GLU A 180 17.65 -4.43 1.03
N PHE A 181 17.31 -5.00 -0.12
CA PHE A 181 17.76 -4.53 -1.42
C PHE A 181 17.35 -3.07 -1.68
N LEU A 182 16.11 -2.70 -1.35
CA LEU A 182 15.63 -1.33 -1.44
C LEU A 182 16.48 -0.36 -0.59
N VAL A 183 16.83 -0.75 0.64
CA VAL A 183 17.67 0.05 1.55
C VAL A 183 19.10 0.15 1.01
N GLN A 184 19.65 -0.92 0.46
CA GLN A 184 20.97 -0.91 -0.19
C GLN A 184 21.02 0.08 -1.37
N CYS A 185 19.95 0.15 -2.18
CA CYS A 185 19.85 1.15 -3.25
C CYS A 185 19.89 2.60 -2.73
N TYR A 186 19.30 2.90 -1.58
CA TYR A 186 19.41 4.21 -0.94
C TYR A 186 20.84 4.52 -0.51
N HIS A 187 21.54 3.56 0.08
CA HIS A 187 22.91 3.71 0.55
C HIS A 187 23.88 3.87 -0.64
N GLU A 188 23.72 3.09 -1.70
CA GLU A 188 24.51 3.20 -2.94
C GLU A 188 24.33 4.58 -3.61
N ALA A 189 23.15 5.16 -3.50
CA ALA A 189 22.88 6.53 -3.98
C ALA A 189 23.56 7.62 -3.14
N GLY A 190 24.24 7.26 -2.04
CA GLY A 190 24.94 8.18 -1.14
C GLY A 190 24.03 8.81 -0.08
N ILE A 191 22.86 8.24 0.19
CA ILE A 191 22.05 8.58 1.36
C ILE A 191 22.69 7.89 2.57
N PRO A 192 23.03 8.63 3.66
CA PRO A 192 23.74 8.06 4.79
C PRO A 192 22.98 6.88 5.42
N GLU A 193 23.70 5.82 5.80
CA GLU A 193 23.09 4.63 6.41
C GLU A 193 22.25 4.94 7.66
N GLY A 194 22.61 5.97 8.43
CA GLY A 194 21.83 6.41 9.58
C GLY A 194 20.50 7.08 9.21
N VAL A 195 20.37 7.60 7.98
CA VAL A 195 19.15 8.29 7.51
C VAL A 195 18.08 7.30 7.05
N VAL A 196 18.47 6.16 6.46
CA VAL A 196 17.56 5.07 6.11
C VAL A 196 18.07 3.79 6.78
N ARG A 197 17.41 3.40 7.88
CA ARG A 197 17.76 2.20 8.65
C ARG A 197 16.84 1.05 8.28
N LEU A 198 17.40 -0.16 8.20
CA LEU A 198 16.65 -1.40 8.04
C LEU A 198 16.44 -2.05 9.41
N LEU A 199 15.20 -2.41 9.75
CA LEU A 199 14.89 -3.26 10.90
C LEU A 199 14.38 -4.61 10.41
N VAL A 200 15.22 -5.63 10.45
CA VAL A 200 14.84 -7.01 10.13
C VAL A 200 13.99 -7.59 11.24
N GLY A 201 12.84 -8.16 10.91
CA GLY A 201 12.06 -8.87 11.92
C GLY A 201 10.58 -9.02 11.62
N GLY A 202 9.92 -9.77 12.49
CA GLY A 202 8.49 -10.08 12.45
C GLY A 202 7.61 -9.05 13.17
N PRO A 203 6.41 -9.49 13.58
CA PRO A 203 5.48 -8.63 14.31
C PRO A 203 6.03 -8.09 15.63
N ASP A 204 6.90 -8.83 16.33
CA ASP A 204 7.50 -8.39 17.59
C ASP A 204 8.41 -7.18 17.39
N GLN A 205 9.29 -7.21 16.37
CA GLN A 205 10.13 -6.06 16.03
C GLN A 205 9.27 -4.87 15.56
N GLY A 206 8.16 -5.12 14.86
CA GLY A 206 7.19 -4.08 14.49
C GLY A 206 6.56 -3.42 15.74
N ARG A 207 6.14 -4.20 16.73
CA ARG A 207 5.61 -3.69 18.00
C ARG A 207 6.67 -2.94 18.79
N SER A 208 7.88 -3.49 18.84
CA SER A 208 9.03 -2.83 19.49
C SER A 208 9.32 -1.48 18.84
N LEU A 209 9.34 -1.41 17.49
CA LEU A 209 9.58 -0.15 16.78
C LEU A 209 8.46 0.88 17.04
N ALA A 210 7.20 0.46 17.00
CA ALA A 210 6.05 1.33 17.23
C ALA A 210 6.03 1.92 18.67
N SER A 211 6.60 1.21 19.65
CA SER A 211 6.67 1.64 21.05
C SER A 211 7.83 2.58 21.37
N GLN A 212 8.81 2.74 20.45
CA GLN A 212 9.98 3.57 20.71
C GLN A 212 9.61 5.04 20.93
N SER A 213 10.05 5.63 22.03
CA SER A 213 9.90 7.07 22.28
C SER A 213 10.66 7.94 21.27
N GLY A 214 11.70 7.37 20.67
CA GLY A 214 12.57 8.04 19.72
C GLY A 214 12.00 8.18 18.30
N ILE A 215 10.80 7.69 17.97
CA ILE A 215 10.12 7.99 16.71
C ILE A 215 9.11 9.13 16.87
N ASP A 216 8.96 9.97 15.84
CA ASP A 216 7.99 11.06 15.76
C ASP A 216 6.72 10.68 15.01
N GLY A 217 6.72 9.51 14.40
CA GLY A 217 5.55 8.98 13.69
C GLY A 217 5.76 7.59 13.12
N LEU A 218 4.66 7.02 12.65
CA LEU A 218 4.62 5.70 12.03
C LEU A 218 3.73 5.75 10.78
N LEU A 219 4.26 5.24 9.68
CA LEU A 219 3.60 5.11 8.39
C LEU A 219 3.44 3.62 8.10
N PHE A 220 2.21 3.19 7.93
CA PHE A 220 1.86 1.77 7.85
C PHE A 220 0.98 1.47 6.64
N THR A 221 1.34 0.43 5.92
CA THR A 221 0.47 -0.21 4.92
C THR A 221 0.29 -1.68 5.29
N GLY A 222 -0.95 -2.13 5.43
CA GLY A 222 -1.23 -3.52 5.81
C GLY A 222 -2.68 -3.81 6.15
N SER A 223 -2.93 -4.85 6.97
CA SER A 223 -4.28 -5.27 7.31
C SER A 223 -5.01 -4.29 8.24
N ALA A 224 -6.35 -4.17 8.10
CA ALA A 224 -7.18 -3.36 8.98
C ALA A 224 -7.02 -3.75 10.47
N ARG A 225 -6.85 -5.05 10.77
CA ARG A 225 -6.61 -5.54 12.14
C ARG A 225 -5.34 -4.96 12.75
N ALA A 226 -4.23 -4.97 11.99
CA ALA A 226 -2.97 -4.40 12.46
C ALA A 226 -3.05 -2.87 12.56
N GLY A 227 -3.68 -2.20 11.59
CA GLY A 227 -3.90 -0.75 11.64
C GLY A 227 -4.72 -0.31 12.86
N MET A 228 -5.78 -1.04 13.21
CA MET A 228 -6.57 -0.76 14.42
C MET A 228 -5.76 -0.95 15.70
N ALA A 229 -4.89 -1.96 15.78
CA ALA A 229 -4.01 -2.17 16.92
C ALA A 229 -3.01 -1.01 17.07
N LEU A 230 -2.39 -0.57 15.97
CA LEU A 230 -1.52 0.61 15.93
C LEU A 230 -2.28 1.87 16.33
N HIS A 231 -3.49 2.08 15.82
CA HIS A 231 -4.31 3.25 16.16
C HIS A 231 -4.61 3.32 17.66
N LYS A 232 -4.96 2.19 18.29
CA LYS A 232 -5.14 2.10 19.75
C LYS A 232 -3.86 2.42 20.50
N GLN A 233 -2.71 1.87 20.08
CA GLN A 233 -1.42 2.12 20.69
C GLN A 233 -1.04 3.61 20.63
N PHE A 234 -1.28 4.27 19.49
CA PHE A 234 -0.93 5.67 19.27
C PHE A 234 -1.93 6.66 19.91
N ALA A 235 -3.08 6.21 20.39
CA ALA A 235 -4.03 7.07 21.09
C ALA A 235 -3.44 7.73 22.36
N GLU A 236 -2.46 7.07 23.00
CA GLU A 236 -1.78 7.60 24.17
C GLU A 236 -0.57 8.50 23.83
N THR A 237 -0.23 8.65 22.55
CA THR A 237 0.90 9.45 22.07
C THR A 237 0.49 10.40 20.96
N PRO A 238 -0.41 11.37 21.22
CA PRO A 238 -1.00 12.25 20.21
C PRO A 238 0.02 13.16 19.51
N GLN A 239 1.20 13.33 20.06
CA GLN A 239 2.32 14.08 19.46
C GLN A 239 2.97 13.34 18.28
N LYS A 240 2.74 12.03 18.13
CA LYS A 240 3.29 11.24 17.03
C LYS A 240 2.30 11.18 15.87
N ILE A 241 2.81 11.40 14.66
CA ILE A 241 2.00 11.21 13.44
C ILE A 241 1.72 9.72 13.21
N LEU A 242 0.52 9.41 12.77
CA LEU A 242 0.14 8.06 12.35
C LEU A 242 -0.56 8.14 11.00
N ALA A 243 -0.03 7.47 9.96
CA ALA A 243 -0.67 7.32 8.66
C ALA A 243 -0.92 5.84 8.39
N LEU A 244 -2.17 5.49 8.12
CA LEU A 244 -2.62 4.12 7.94
C LEU A 244 -3.25 3.96 6.56
N GLU A 245 -2.66 3.07 5.75
CA GLU A 245 -3.19 2.56 4.50
C GLU A 245 -3.57 1.10 4.71
N LEU A 246 -4.86 0.80 4.67
CA LEU A 246 -5.39 -0.49 5.06
C LEU A 246 -6.14 -1.17 3.91
N GLY A 247 -6.58 -2.40 4.14
CA GLY A 247 -7.29 -3.21 3.16
C GLY A 247 -8.63 -2.65 2.72
N GLY A 248 -9.31 -3.36 1.82
CA GLY A 248 -10.60 -2.97 1.26
C GLY A 248 -11.50 -4.16 0.91
N ASN A 249 -12.80 -3.98 1.05
CA ASN A 249 -13.80 -4.92 0.52
C ASN A 249 -14.48 -4.28 -0.71
N ASN A 250 -13.69 -4.06 -1.76
CA ASN A 250 -13.96 -3.14 -2.85
C ASN A 250 -15.08 -3.61 -3.77
N PRO A 251 -16.10 -2.78 -4.07
CA PRO A 251 -17.14 -3.07 -5.04
C PRO A 251 -16.67 -2.72 -6.47
N LEU A 252 -16.97 -3.62 -7.40
CA LEU A 252 -16.98 -3.40 -8.84
C LEU A 252 -18.41 -3.51 -9.31
N VAL A 253 -19.02 -2.39 -9.69
CA VAL A 253 -20.37 -2.36 -10.24
C VAL A 253 -20.29 -2.42 -11.76
N ILE A 254 -20.94 -3.40 -12.39
CA ILE A 254 -21.06 -3.47 -13.86
C ILE A 254 -22.53 -3.28 -14.22
N TRP A 255 -22.82 -2.18 -14.92
CA TRP A 255 -24.20 -1.75 -15.18
C TRP A 255 -24.43 -1.44 -16.65
N HIS A 256 -25.17 -2.29 -17.34
CA HIS A 256 -25.51 -2.14 -18.77
C HIS A 256 -24.28 -1.83 -19.63
N ALA A 257 -23.19 -2.58 -19.46
CA ALA A 257 -21.97 -2.41 -20.24
C ALA A 257 -22.24 -2.81 -21.70
N LYS A 258 -21.97 -1.92 -22.66
CA LYS A 258 -22.16 -2.16 -24.09
C LYS A 258 -21.17 -3.17 -24.65
N ASP A 259 -19.95 -3.18 -24.13
CA ASP A 259 -18.87 -4.11 -24.50
C ASP A 259 -18.65 -5.07 -23.31
N LEU A 260 -19.25 -6.25 -23.41
CA LEU A 260 -19.19 -7.27 -22.38
C LEU A 260 -17.81 -7.92 -22.27
N ASP A 261 -17.06 -8.03 -23.37
CA ASP A 261 -15.71 -8.61 -23.33
C ASP A 261 -14.73 -7.69 -22.62
N SER A 262 -14.81 -6.38 -22.88
CA SER A 262 -14.04 -5.39 -22.11
C SER A 262 -14.45 -5.35 -20.64
N ALA A 263 -15.75 -5.39 -20.33
CA ALA A 263 -16.25 -5.41 -18.96
C ALA A 263 -15.78 -6.65 -18.19
N ALA A 264 -15.85 -7.83 -18.80
CA ALA A 264 -15.35 -9.08 -18.24
C ALA A 264 -13.84 -9.04 -18.03
N THR A 265 -13.08 -8.49 -18.99
CA THR A 265 -11.61 -8.33 -18.86
C THR A 265 -11.26 -7.41 -17.70
N ILE A 266 -11.95 -6.28 -17.53
CA ILE A 266 -11.76 -5.35 -16.41
C ILE A 266 -12.11 -6.04 -15.07
N ALA A 267 -13.19 -6.84 -15.03
CA ALA A 267 -13.56 -7.60 -13.84
C ALA A 267 -12.46 -8.59 -13.42
N VAL A 268 -11.94 -9.36 -14.38
CA VAL A 268 -10.84 -10.32 -14.17
C VAL A 268 -9.56 -9.61 -13.70
N GLN A 269 -9.17 -8.52 -14.35
CA GLN A 269 -8.01 -7.72 -13.95
C GLN A 269 -8.21 -7.12 -12.54
N SER A 270 -9.41 -6.62 -12.25
CA SER A 270 -9.70 -6.04 -10.94
C SER A 270 -9.61 -7.05 -9.80
N ALA A 271 -10.05 -8.30 -10.03
CA ALA A 271 -10.16 -9.29 -8.97
C ALA A 271 -8.90 -10.16 -8.79
N TYR A 272 -8.20 -10.50 -9.90
CA TYR A 272 -7.25 -11.59 -9.86
C TYR A 272 -5.78 -11.22 -10.13
N LEU A 273 -5.47 -9.98 -10.54
CA LEU A 273 -4.07 -9.52 -10.60
C LEU A 273 -3.38 -9.71 -9.25
N SER A 274 -2.12 -10.12 -9.24
CA SER A 274 -1.34 -10.50 -8.04
C SER A 274 -2.01 -11.62 -7.23
N ALA A 275 -2.73 -12.55 -7.88
CA ALA A 275 -3.57 -13.55 -7.22
C ALA A 275 -4.58 -12.94 -6.22
N GLY A 276 -5.13 -11.77 -6.53
CA GLY A 276 -6.03 -11.01 -5.66
C GLY A 276 -5.38 -10.37 -4.44
N GLN A 277 -4.06 -10.40 -4.30
CA GLN A 277 -3.33 -9.83 -3.15
C GLN A 277 -3.06 -8.33 -3.32
N ARG A 278 -4.08 -7.57 -3.72
CA ARG A 278 -4.07 -6.11 -3.77
C ARG A 278 -5.14 -5.52 -2.85
N CYS A 279 -4.80 -4.50 -2.11
CA CYS A 279 -5.76 -3.78 -1.27
C CYS A 279 -6.92 -3.19 -2.08
N THR A 280 -6.68 -2.85 -3.36
CA THR A 280 -7.68 -2.33 -4.31
C THR A 280 -8.35 -3.42 -5.16
N ALA A 281 -8.05 -4.72 -4.96
CA ALA A 281 -8.69 -5.77 -5.74
C ALA A 281 -10.21 -5.77 -5.51
N ALA A 282 -10.98 -5.97 -6.60
CA ALA A 282 -12.41 -6.14 -6.50
C ALA A 282 -12.74 -7.42 -5.72
N ARG A 283 -13.52 -7.29 -4.66
CA ARG A 283 -14.00 -8.42 -3.84
C ARG A 283 -15.47 -8.72 -4.10
N ARG A 284 -16.22 -7.71 -4.51
CA ARG A 284 -17.66 -7.77 -4.74
C ARG A 284 -17.97 -7.27 -6.15
N LEU A 285 -18.47 -8.17 -7.01
CA LEU A 285 -19.00 -7.87 -8.33
C LEU A 285 -20.51 -7.67 -8.21
N ILE A 286 -20.97 -6.44 -8.39
CA ILE A 286 -22.38 -6.06 -8.25
C ILE A 286 -22.95 -5.84 -9.65
N VAL A 287 -24.04 -6.55 -9.96
CA VAL A 287 -24.65 -6.57 -11.31
C VAL A 287 -26.17 -6.47 -11.23
N PRO A 288 -26.86 -6.05 -12.31
CA PRO A 288 -28.33 -6.12 -12.36
C PRO A 288 -28.81 -7.59 -12.29
N GLU A 289 -29.95 -7.80 -11.63
CA GLU A 289 -30.55 -9.13 -11.47
C GLU A 289 -30.96 -9.74 -12.82
N ASP A 290 -31.46 -8.93 -13.73
CA ASP A 290 -32.10 -9.39 -14.95
C ASP A 290 -31.14 -9.55 -16.17
N ASP A 291 -29.96 -9.06 -16.22
CA ASP A 291 -29.10 -9.05 -17.43
C ASP A 291 -27.64 -9.38 -17.17
N HIS A 292 -27.37 -10.23 -16.19
CA HIS A 292 -25.99 -10.54 -15.79
C HIS A 292 -25.39 -11.78 -16.45
N GLU A 293 -26.19 -12.73 -16.92
CA GLU A 293 -25.72 -14.04 -17.41
C GLU A 293 -24.73 -13.96 -18.60
N PRO A 294 -24.92 -13.07 -19.60
CA PRO A 294 -23.93 -12.93 -20.67
C PRO A 294 -22.56 -12.46 -20.15
N LEU A 295 -22.54 -11.53 -19.18
CA LEU A 295 -21.32 -11.05 -18.54
C LEU A 295 -20.63 -12.17 -17.75
N ILE A 296 -21.38 -12.93 -16.95
CA ILE A 296 -20.84 -14.06 -16.19
C ILE A 296 -20.27 -15.13 -17.11
N THR A 297 -20.94 -15.38 -18.22
CA THR A 297 -20.43 -16.29 -19.26
C THR A 297 -19.10 -15.80 -19.86
N ALA A 298 -18.97 -14.49 -20.14
CA ALA A 298 -17.73 -13.90 -20.64
C ALA A 298 -16.61 -13.97 -19.60
N ILE A 299 -16.91 -13.70 -18.33
CA ILE A 299 -15.94 -13.83 -17.22
C ILE A 299 -15.46 -15.29 -17.10
N ARG A 300 -16.37 -16.29 -17.09
CA ARG A 300 -16.02 -17.71 -17.01
C ARG A 300 -15.06 -18.13 -18.12
N LYS A 301 -15.34 -17.73 -19.38
CA LYS A 301 -14.45 -18.00 -20.52
C LYS A 301 -13.03 -17.44 -20.31
N LEU A 302 -12.88 -16.30 -19.61
CA LEU A 302 -11.58 -15.74 -19.26
C LEU A 302 -10.91 -16.55 -18.15
N LEU A 303 -11.67 -16.96 -17.13
CA LEU A 303 -11.14 -17.75 -16.01
C LEU A 303 -10.71 -19.16 -16.46
N ASP A 304 -11.46 -19.81 -17.36
CA ASP A 304 -11.17 -21.14 -17.90
C ASP A 304 -9.84 -21.17 -18.70
N ARG A 305 -9.42 -20.05 -19.27
CA ARG A 305 -8.15 -19.93 -20.02
C ARG A 305 -7.03 -19.23 -19.24
N MET A 306 -7.30 -18.83 -17.98
CA MET A 306 -6.30 -18.14 -17.17
C MET A 306 -5.14 -19.06 -16.83
N VAL A 307 -3.93 -18.62 -17.17
CA VAL A 307 -2.71 -19.33 -16.80
C VAL A 307 -2.33 -18.94 -15.36
N VAL A 308 -2.32 -19.93 -14.48
CA VAL A 308 -1.79 -19.84 -13.12
C VAL A 308 -0.48 -20.63 -13.10
N GLY A 309 0.62 -20.00 -12.71
CA GLY A 309 1.93 -20.66 -12.83
C GLY A 309 3.02 -20.00 -11.99
N GLN A 310 4.25 -20.49 -12.15
CA GLN A 310 5.41 -19.95 -11.47
C GLN A 310 5.83 -18.59 -12.07
N PRO A 311 6.49 -17.71 -11.31
CA PRO A 311 6.86 -16.35 -11.75
C PRO A 311 7.59 -16.27 -13.09
N PHE A 312 8.34 -17.30 -13.45
CA PHE A 312 9.24 -17.32 -14.62
C PHE A 312 8.81 -18.31 -15.71
N ASP A 313 7.61 -18.90 -15.60
CA ASP A 313 7.09 -19.81 -16.63
C ASP A 313 6.96 -19.12 -17.98
N ASP A 314 7.08 -19.90 -19.07
CA ASP A 314 6.83 -19.48 -20.45
C ASP A 314 5.76 -20.39 -21.07
N PRO A 315 4.60 -19.86 -21.48
CA PRO A 315 4.20 -18.44 -21.45
C PRO A 315 4.04 -17.90 -20.01
N GLN A 316 4.30 -16.60 -19.84
CA GLN A 316 4.16 -15.93 -18.55
C GLN A 316 2.72 -16.09 -18.01
N PRO A 317 2.57 -16.49 -16.72
CA PRO A 317 1.25 -16.64 -16.12
C PRO A 317 0.57 -15.29 -15.91
N PHE A 318 -0.77 -15.31 -15.81
CA PHE A 318 -1.55 -14.14 -15.41
C PHE A 318 -1.43 -13.87 -13.91
N MET A 319 -1.43 -14.94 -13.08
CA MET A 319 -1.18 -14.85 -11.66
C MET A 319 -0.30 -16.00 -11.16
N GLY A 320 0.49 -15.70 -10.16
CA GLY A 320 1.32 -16.66 -9.45
C GLY A 320 0.64 -17.25 -8.21
N PRO A 321 1.43 -17.84 -7.29
CA PRO A 321 0.93 -18.31 -5.98
C PRO A 321 0.60 -17.14 -5.05
N LEU A 322 -0.06 -17.44 -3.92
CA LEU A 322 -0.11 -16.55 -2.78
C LEU A 322 1.26 -16.52 -2.09
N ILE A 323 1.42 -15.57 -1.16
CA ILE A 323 2.70 -15.33 -0.47
C ILE A 323 3.21 -16.55 0.31
N ASP A 324 2.33 -17.38 0.84
CA ASP A 324 2.67 -18.62 1.53
C ASP A 324 1.46 -19.56 1.68
N ALA A 325 1.70 -20.76 2.20
CA ALA A 325 0.68 -21.76 2.42
C ALA A 325 -0.39 -21.30 3.43
N ALA A 326 0.00 -20.56 4.47
CA ALA A 326 -0.94 -20.07 5.49
C ALA A 326 -1.93 -19.06 4.89
N ALA A 327 -1.48 -18.20 3.95
CA ALA A 327 -2.36 -17.31 3.22
C ALA A 327 -3.35 -18.09 2.33
N ALA A 328 -2.88 -19.15 1.66
CA ALA A 328 -3.75 -20.02 0.87
C ALA A 328 -4.78 -20.77 1.73
N ASP A 329 -4.37 -21.31 2.88
CA ASP A 329 -5.26 -21.96 3.85
C ASP A 329 -6.35 -20.97 4.32
N HIS A 330 -5.96 -19.75 4.68
CA HIS A 330 -6.91 -18.72 5.14
C HIS A 330 -7.93 -18.33 4.05
N VAL A 331 -7.49 -18.18 2.80
CA VAL A 331 -8.41 -17.90 1.68
C VAL A 331 -9.39 -19.06 1.45
N GLN A 332 -8.91 -20.31 1.55
CA GLN A 332 -9.79 -21.49 1.45
C GLN A 332 -10.79 -21.57 2.61
N GLU A 333 -10.38 -21.24 3.84
CA GLU A 333 -11.29 -21.17 5.00
C GLU A 333 -12.40 -20.12 4.78
N GLN A 334 -12.04 -18.93 4.29
CA GLN A 334 -13.02 -17.87 3.99
C GLN A 334 -13.97 -18.29 2.85
N TRP A 335 -13.46 -18.96 1.82
CA TRP A 335 -14.27 -19.52 0.73
C TRP A 335 -15.27 -20.56 1.25
N LEU A 336 -14.82 -21.52 2.07
CA LEU A 336 -15.67 -22.53 2.68
C LEU A 336 -16.72 -21.90 3.59
N ASN A 337 -16.38 -20.85 4.34
CA ASN A 337 -17.34 -20.11 5.16
C ASN A 337 -18.46 -19.49 4.32
N LEU A 338 -18.12 -18.89 3.17
CA LEU A 338 -19.15 -18.37 2.23
C LEU A 338 -20.05 -19.49 1.72
N MET A 339 -19.51 -20.66 1.37
CA MET A 339 -20.29 -21.82 0.94
C MET A 339 -21.22 -22.33 2.06
N MET A 340 -20.71 -22.48 3.28
CA MET A 340 -21.53 -22.90 4.44
C MET A 340 -22.68 -21.95 4.74
N LYS A 341 -22.51 -20.66 4.43
CA LYS A 341 -23.56 -19.64 4.56
C LYS A 341 -24.52 -19.58 3.37
N GLY A 342 -24.40 -20.48 2.40
CA GLY A 342 -25.31 -20.61 1.25
C GLY A 342 -24.79 -20.00 -0.05
N GLY A 343 -23.53 -19.57 -0.10
CA GLY A 343 -22.87 -19.15 -1.32
C GLY A 343 -22.79 -20.27 -2.36
N LYS A 344 -23.06 -19.97 -3.63
CA LYS A 344 -23.11 -20.93 -4.74
C LYS A 344 -21.90 -20.73 -5.66
N PRO A 345 -20.91 -21.65 -5.69
CA PRO A 345 -19.76 -21.53 -6.60
C PRO A 345 -20.20 -21.50 -8.06
N ILE A 346 -19.74 -20.50 -8.82
CA ILE A 346 -19.82 -20.40 -10.27
C ILE A 346 -18.54 -20.96 -10.92
N CYS A 347 -17.38 -20.51 -10.40
CA CYS A 347 -16.08 -21.11 -10.66
C CYS A 347 -15.46 -21.51 -9.31
N ARG A 348 -15.05 -22.76 -9.17
CA ARG A 348 -14.53 -23.25 -7.89
C ARG A 348 -13.15 -22.71 -7.59
N LEU A 349 -12.92 -22.35 -6.34
CA LEU A 349 -11.59 -22.12 -5.81
C LEU A 349 -10.97 -23.46 -5.46
N GLU A 350 -9.88 -23.83 -6.13
CA GLU A 350 -9.18 -25.08 -5.92
C GLU A 350 -7.71 -24.83 -5.60
N ARG A 351 -7.08 -25.73 -4.88
CA ARG A 351 -5.65 -25.77 -4.62
C ARG A 351 -5.08 -27.02 -5.25
N PRO A 352 -4.57 -26.93 -6.50
CA PRO A 352 -4.15 -28.11 -7.29
C PRO A 352 -3.04 -28.91 -6.62
N ASP A 353 -2.10 -28.23 -5.94
CA ASP A 353 -1.08 -28.84 -5.10
C ASP A 353 -1.35 -28.44 -3.65
N GLY A 354 -1.81 -29.38 -2.84
CA GLY A 354 -2.22 -29.12 -1.46
C GLY A 354 -1.14 -28.57 -0.53
N GLN A 355 0.13 -28.63 -0.95
CA GLN A 355 1.27 -28.12 -0.18
C GLN A 355 1.72 -26.74 -0.65
N LYS A 356 1.57 -26.41 -1.93
CA LYS A 356 1.97 -25.14 -2.51
C LYS A 356 0.82 -24.11 -2.46
N PRO A 357 1.12 -22.81 -2.37
CA PRO A 357 0.09 -21.77 -2.21
C PRO A 357 -0.54 -21.32 -3.55
N PHE A 358 -0.64 -22.21 -4.53
CA PHE A 358 -1.35 -21.93 -5.78
C PHE A 358 -2.85 -22.15 -5.61
N LEU A 359 -3.65 -21.15 -5.93
CA LEU A 359 -5.11 -21.23 -5.95
C LEU A 359 -5.62 -20.89 -7.35
N THR A 360 -6.66 -21.61 -7.79
CA THR A 360 -7.40 -21.22 -8.99
C THR A 360 -8.28 -20.00 -8.73
N PRO A 361 -8.68 -19.22 -9.76
CA PRO A 361 -9.59 -18.09 -9.55
C PRO A 361 -11.00 -18.58 -9.16
N GLY A 362 -11.49 -18.13 -8.02
CA GLY A 362 -12.82 -18.44 -7.50
C GLY A 362 -13.84 -17.35 -7.80
N LEU A 363 -15.02 -17.73 -8.32
CA LEU A 363 -16.19 -16.87 -8.47
C LEU A 363 -17.38 -17.52 -7.76
N ILE A 364 -17.99 -16.81 -6.81
CA ILE A 364 -19.08 -17.34 -5.97
C ILE A 364 -20.26 -16.38 -5.93
N ASP A 365 -21.47 -16.86 -6.21
CA ASP A 365 -22.70 -16.10 -6.05
C ASP A 365 -23.12 -16.11 -4.57
N VAL A 366 -23.13 -14.93 -3.98
CA VAL A 366 -23.49 -14.70 -2.58
C VAL A 366 -24.73 -13.82 -2.42
N THR A 367 -25.53 -13.67 -3.49
CA THR A 367 -26.74 -12.84 -3.49
C THR A 367 -27.70 -13.21 -2.37
N ASP A 368 -27.92 -14.51 -2.15
CA ASP A 368 -28.86 -15.03 -1.16
C ASP A 368 -28.24 -15.19 0.26
N VAL A 369 -26.95 -14.87 0.43
CA VAL A 369 -26.27 -14.98 1.72
C VAL A 369 -26.59 -13.76 2.59
N ARG A 370 -27.44 -13.95 3.60
CA ARG A 370 -27.92 -12.85 4.48
C ARG A 370 -26.85 -12.30 5.41
N ASP A 371 -26.08 -13.18 6.07
CA ASP A 371 -25.04 -12.83 7.05
C ASP A 371 -23.64 -12.97 6.40
N ARG A 372 -23.47 -12.31 5.26
CA ARG A 372 -22.19 -12.28 4.54
C ARG A 372 -21.14 -11.57 5.38
N PRO A 373 -19.96 -12.19 5.61
CA PRO A 373 -18.86 -11.55 6.33
C PRO A 373 -18.39 -10.31 5.59
N ASP A 374 -18.26 -9.18 6.31
CA ASP A 374 -17.60 -7.97 5.80
C ASP A 374 -16.10 -8.04 6.11
N GLU A 375 -15.41 -8.90 5.37
CA GLU A 375 -13.98 -9.19 5.52
C GLU A 375 -13.28 -9.08 4.17
N GLU A 376 -12.02 -8.68 4.20
CA GLU A 376 -11.16 -8.69 3.03
C GLU A 376 -10.62 -10.12 2.78
N ILE A 377 -11.09 -10.79 1.73
CA ILE A 377 -10.50 -12.05 1.28
C ILE A 377 -9.29 -11.72 0.40
N PHE A 378 -8.08 -11.77 1.00
CA PHE A 378 -6.84 -11.33 0.33
C PHE A 378 -6.26 -12.44 -0.55
N GLY A 379 -7.03 -12.82 -1.57
CA GLY A 379 -6.76 -13.92 -2.49
C GLY A 379 -7.67 -13.87 -3.73
N PRO A 380 -7.57 -14.85 -4.64
CA PRO A 380 -8.25 -14.84 -5.92
C PRO A 380 -9.74 -15.24 -5.82
N VAL A 381 -10.51 -14.48 -5.05
CA VAL A 381 -11.94 -14.71 -4.82
C VAL A 381 -12.74 -13.46 -5.17
N LEU A 382 -13.75 -13.65 -6.05
CA LEU A 382 -14.72 -12.63 -6.43
C LEU A 382 -16.13 -13.09 -6.05
N GLN A 383 -16.86 -12.23 -5.33
CA GLN A 383 -18.23 -12.48 -4.86
C GLN A 383 -19.21 -11.80 -5.80
N LEU A 384 -20.07 -12.55 -6.47
CA LEU A 384 -21.18 -12.02 -7.27
C LEU A 384 -22.35 -11.66 -6.41
N ILE A 385 -22.93 -10.47 -6.63
CA ILE A 385 -24.10 -9.95 -5.95
C ILE A 385 -25.04 -9.34 -7.00
N ARG A 386 -26.23 -9.86 -7.10
CA ARG A 386 -27.26 -9.38 -8.02
C ARG A 386 -28.20 -8.42 -7.29
N VAL A 387 -28.54 -7.32 -7.93
CA VAL A 387 -29.39 -6.28 -7.35
C VAL A 387 -30.46 -5.83 -8.35
N LYS A 388 -31.61 -5.39 -7.85
CA LYS A 388 -32.79 -5.07 -8.66
C LYS A 388 -32.67 -3.79 -9.48
N ASP A 389 -31.93 -2.78 -8.99
CA ASP A 389 -31.79 -1.47 -9.60
C ASP A 389 -30.48 -0.81 -9.23
N PHE A 390 -30.17 0.33 -9.86
CA PHE A 390 -28.91 1.03 -9.67
C PHE A 390 -28.78 1.66 -8.29
N ASP A 391 -29.89 2.04 -7.64
CA ASP A 391 -29.88 2.53 -6.26
C ASP A 391 -29.51 1.42 -5.27
N ALA A 392 -30.02 0.22 -5.52
CA ALA A 392 -29.63 -0.97 -4.78
C ALA A 392 -28.14 -1.33 -5.02
N ALA A 393 -27.61 -1.09 -6.24
CA ALA A 393 -26.18 -1.28 -6.52
C ALA A 393 -25.30 -0.30 -5.71
N ILE A 394 -25.69 0.97 -5.61
CA ILE A 394 -25.01 1.96 -4.79
C ILE A 394 -25.12 1.60 -3.29
N ALA A 395 -26.28 1.19 -2.83
CA ALA A 395 -26.50 0.75 -1.45
C ALA A 395 -25.62 -0.46 -1.10
N GLU A 396 -25.57 -1.47 -1.98
CA GLU A 396 -24.70 -2.64 -1.81
C GLU A 396 -23.20 -2.26 -1.91
N ALA A 397 -22.81 -1.34 -2.78
CA ALA A 397 -21.44 -0.86 -2.85
C ALA A 397 -20.99 -0.29 -1.50
N ASN A 398 -21.88 0.42 -0.81
CA ASN A 398 -21.64 1.00 0.53
C ASN A 398 -21.86 0.02 1.70
N ASN A 399 -22.37 -1.17 1.45
CA ASN A 399 -22.64 -2.19 2.48
C ASN A 399 -21.34 -2.86 2.97
N THR A 400 -20.45 -2.05 3.49
CA THR A 400 -19.14 -2.45 4.05
C THR A 400 -18.62 -1.38 4.99
N ARG A 401 -17.84 -1.78 5.97
CA ARG A 401 -17.10 -0.87 6.86
C ARG A 401 -15.85 -0.28 6.20
N PHE A 402 -15.40 -0.89 5.10
CA PHE A 402 -14.27 -0.43 4.31
C PHE A 402 -14.65 0.71 3.35
N GLY A 403 -13.67 1.27 2.65
CA GLY A 403 -13.89 2.33 1.68
C GLY A 403 -12.60 2.74 0.98
N LEU A 404 -11.86 1.76 0.38
CA LEU A 404 -10.62 2.06 -0.32
C LEU A 404 -10.85 2.39 -1.80
N ALA A 405 -11.39 1.44 -2.57
CA ALA A 405 -11.60 1.62 -4.01
C ALA A 405 -13.00 1.15 -4.41
N ALA A 406 -13.55 1.78 -5.43
CA ALA A 406 -14.80 1.39 -6.10
C ALA A 406 -14.70 1.68 -7.59
N SER A 407 -15.42 0.92 -8.42
CA SER A 407 -15.51 1.23 -9.84
C SER A 407 -16.90 0.94 -10.40
N LEU A 408 -17.33 1.77 -11.35
CA LEU A 408 -18.48 1.57 -12.21
C LEU A 408 -18.02 1.25 -13.64
N ILE A 409 -18.48 0.16 -14.23
CA ILE A 409 -18.24 -0.19 -15.61
C ILE A 409 -19.57 -0.10 -16.37
N GLY A 410 -19.59 0.60 -17.49
CA GLY A 410 -20.83 0.92 -18.24
C GLY A 410 -21.56 2.10 -17.63
N GLY A 411 -22.90 2.06 -17.68
CA GLY A 411 -23.76 3.17 -17.28
C GLY A 411 -23.67 4.38 -18.22
N SER A 412 -24.32 5.47 -17.83
CA SER A 412 -24.24 6.78 -18.47
C SER A 412 -23.40 7.76 -17.62
N PRO A 413 -23.02 8.93 -18.17
CA PRO A 413 -22.38 10.00 -17.37
C PRO A 413 -23.18 10.37 -16.12
N GLU A 414 -24.51 10.50 -16.23
CA GLU A 414 -25.38 10.85 -15.10
C GLU A 414 -25.40 9.73 -14.04
N MET A 415 -25.32 8.48 -14.47
CA MET A 415 -25.19 7.34 -13.54
C MET A 415 -23.84 7.36 -12.84
N TYR A 416 -22.77 7.71 -13.56
CA TYR A 416 -21.46 7.87 -12.93
C TYR A 416 -21.42 9.02 -11.94
N ASP A 417 -22.00 10.17 -12.28
CA ASP A 417 -22.10 11.31 -11.35
C ASP A 417 -22.85 10.93 -10.07
N LYS A 418 -23.96 10.17 -10.21
CA LYS A 418 -24.71 9.62 -9.09
C LYS A 418 -23.89 8.61 -8.27
N PHE A 419 -23.15 7.73 -8.96
CA PHE A 419 -22.25 6.75 -8.31
C PHE A 419 -21.14 7.45 -7.54
N TRP A 420 -20.43 8.41 -8.18
CA TRP A 420 -19.36 9.18 -7.57
C TRP A 420 -19.81 9.96 -6.34
N ALA A 421 -20.97 10.59 -6.41
CA ALA A 421 -21.51 11.40 -5.31
C ALA A 421 -21.96 10.56 -4.10
N ASN A 422 -22.34 9.29 -4.29
CA ASN A 422 -22.98 8.50 -3.25
C ASN A 422 -22.17 7.30 -2.77
N VAL A 423 -21.16 6.82 -3.53
CA VAL A 423 -20.31 5.71 -3.10
C VAL A 423 -19.18 6.23 -2.21
N ARG A 424 -18.96 5.54 -1.10
CA ARG A 424 -17.98 5.92 -0.08
C ARG A 424 -16.68 5.15 -0.26
N ALA A 425 -15.78 5.70 -1.08
CA ALA A 425 -14.42 5.18 -1.29
C ALA A 425 -13.43 6.32 -1.54
N GLY A 426 -12.15 6.08 -1.27
CA GLY A 426 -11.08 7.04 -1.52
C GLY A 426 -10.64 7.08 -2.98
N VAL A 427 -10.86 5.98 -3.73
CA VAL A 427 -10.61 5.88 -5.18
C VAL A 427 -11.91 5.44 -5.86
N ILE A 428 -12.44 6.27 -6.75
CA ILE A 428 -13.67 5.96 -7.49
C ILE A 428 -13.39 6.07 -8.99
N ASN A 429 -13.51 4.96 -9.71
CA ASN A 429 -13.19 4.85 -11.12
C ASN A 429 -14.45 4.69 -11.99
N TRP A 430 -14.35 5.12 -13.24
CA TRP A 430 -15.35 4.85 -14.27
C TRP A 430 -14.72 4.22 -15.50
N ASN A 431 -15.26 3.08 -15.93
CA ASN A 431 -14.77 2.28 -17.06
C ASN A 431 -13.26 1.94 -16.94
N LYS A 432 -12.79 1.78 -15.71
CA LYS A 432 -11.42 1.36 -15.35
C LYS A 432 -11.50 0.32 -14.23
N PRO A 433 -10.48 -0.54 -14.06
CA PRO A 433 -10.45 -1.49 -12.98
C PRO A 433 -10.41 -0.77 -11.61
N THR A 434 -10.72 -1.49 -10.53
CA THR A 434 -10.62 -0.98 -9.16
C THR A 434 -9.16 -0.75 -8.74
N ASN A 435 -8.22 -1.44 -9.36
CA ASN A 435 -6.79 -1.33 -9.12
C ASN A 435 -6.10 -0.38 -10.11
N GLY A 436 -4.80 -0.11 -9.91
CA GLY A 436 -4.04 0.77 -10.81
C GLY A 436 -4.28 2.27 -10.56
N ALA A 437 -4.54 2.67 -9.32
CA ALA A 437 -4.64 4.07 -8.96
C ALA A 437 -3.36 4.84 -9.31
N PRO A 438 -3.45 6.03 -9.92
CA PRO A 438 -2.29 6.81 -10.32
C PRO A 438 -1.54 7.35 -9.10
N SER A 439 -0.20 7.23 -9.09
CA SER A 439 0.62 7.70 -7.96
C SER A 439 0.74 9.23 -7.86
N ASN A 440 0.32 9.96 -8.89
CA ASN A 440 0.24 11.44 -8.92
C ASN A 440 -1.13 11.97 -8.46
N ALA A 441 -1.93 11.14 -7.81
CA ALA A 441 -3.20 11.50 -7.18
C ALA A 441 -3.20 11.03 -5.71
N PRO A 442 -4.15 11.48 -4.87
CA PRO A 442 -4.29 10.94 -3.51
C PRO A 442 -4.65 9.45 -3.57
N PHE A 443 -4.06 8.68 -2.68
CA PHE A 443 -4.38 7.28 -2.50
C PHE A 443 -4.63 7.01 -1.01
N GLY A 444 -5.80 6.49 -0.68
CA GLY A 444 -6.17 6.15 0.69
C GLY A 444 -7.65 5.93 0.82
N GLY A 445 -8.05 5.29 1.90
CA GLY A 445 -9.44 4.92 2.13
C GLY A 445 -10.09 5.66 3.28
N VAL A 446 -11.41 5.57 3.30
CA VAL A 446 -12.27 5.96 4.42
C VAL A 446 -12.77 4.72 5.17
N GLY A 447 -13.44 4.89 6.30
CA GLY A 447 -13.87 3.78 7.14
C GLY A 447 -12.69 2.96 7.65
N LEU A 448 -12.75 1.63 7.57
CA LEU A 448 -11.67 0.75 8.01
C LEU A 448 -10.47 0.68 7.04
N SER A 449 -10.51 1.42 5.93
CA SER A 449 -9.44 1.41 4.93
C SER A 449 -8.35 2.46 5.17
N GLY A 450 -8.49 3.33 6.17
CA GLY A 450 -7.48 4.33 6.49
C GLY A 450 -7.88 5.25 7.64
N ASN A 451 -7.04 6.23 7.95
CA ASN A 451 -7.26 7.20 9.02
C ASN A 451 -7.20 8.66 8.55
N HIS A 452 -7.76 8.94 7.36
CA HIS A 452 -7.83 10.28 6.76
C HIS A 452 -6.46 10.92 6.44
N ARG A 453 -5.45 10.08 6.19
CA ARG A 453 -4.12 10.50 5.75
C ARG A 453 -3.76 9.76 4.45
N PRO A 454 -4.36 10.16 3.32
CA PRO A 454 -4.08 9.53 2.05
C PRO A 454 -2.60 9.64 1.69
N SER A 455 -2.07 8.59 1.10
CA SER A 455 -0.70 8.46 0.64
C SER A 455 -0.53 8.88 -0.83
N ALA A 456 0.43 8.33 -1.50
CA ALA A 456 0.83 8.63 -2.87
C ALA A 456 1.22 10.11 -3.03
N PHE A 457 0.50 10.93 -3.81
CA PHE A 457 0.79 12.35 -3.96
C PHE A 457 0.61 13.13 -2.66
N TYR A 458 -0.33 12.71 -1.82
CA TYR A 458 -0.64 13.36 -0.54
C TYR A 458 0.26 12.92 0.62
N ALA A 459 1.20 12.00 0.38
CA ALA A 459 2.17 11.62 1.40
C ALA A 459 3.04 12.81 1.89
N ALA A 460 3.20 13.84 1.07
CA ALA A 460 3.88 15.07 1.45
C ALA A 460 3.24 15.75 2.67
N ASP A 461 1.90 15.67 2.82
CA ASP A 461 1.15 16.35 3.89
C ASP A 461 1.47 15.80 5.28
N TYR A 462 1.69 14.49 5.40
CA TYR A 462 2.00 13.87 6.69
C TYR A 462 3.49 13.64 6.94
N CYS A 463 4.35 13.94 5.95
CA CYS A 463 5.80 13.86 6.12
C CYS A 463 6.43 15.16 6.63
N ALA A 464 5.66 16.26 6.67
CA ALA A 464 6.12 17.55 7.16
C ALA A 464 5.00 18.28 7.89
N TYR A 465 5.34 19.19 8.82
CA TYR A 465 4.36 20.02 9.49
C TYR A 465 4.56 21.49 9.17
N PRO A 466 3.47 22.28 9.00
CA PRO A 466 3.55 23.70 8.71
C PRO A 466 3.97 24.51 9.94
N VAL A 467 4.81 25.52 9.72
CA VAL A 467 5.26 26.47 10.74
C VAL A 467 4.98 27.89 10.23
N THR A 468 4.28 28.66 11.01
CA THR A 468 4.10 30.09 10.77
C THR A 468 5.12 30.90 11.57
N SER A 469 5.76 31.87 10.94
CA SER A 469 6.64 32.84 11.60
C SER A 469 6.26 34.25 11.21
N SER A 470 6.33 35.16 12.18
CA SER A 470 6.29 36.61 11.93
C SER A 470 7.71 37.14 12.06
N GLU A 471 8.20 37.77 11.01
CA GLU A 471 9.61 38.13 10.85
C GLU A 471 9.72 39.66 10.64
N ALA A 472 10.68 40.27 11.30
CA ALA A 472 11.09 41.65 11.07
C ALA A 472 12.61 41.75 11.11
N ASP A 473 13.20 42.61 10.27
CA ASP A 473 14.66 42.76 10.22
C ASP A 473 15.23 43.41 11.50
N ARG A 474 14.39 44.13 12.26
CA ARG A 474 14.73 44.76 13.54
C ARG A 474 13.57 44.64 14.51
N ALA A 475 13.87 44.44 15.79
CA ALA A 475 12.86 44.54 16.84
C ALA A 475 12.30 45.97 16.91
N ARG A 476 11.00 46.07 16.69
CA ARG A 476 10.22 47.33 16.86
C ARG A 476 8.99 47.02 17.69
N ALA A 477 8.78 47.78 18.71
CA ALA A 477 7.56 47.72 19.50
C ALA A 477 7.02 49.13 19.72
N SER A 478 5.71 49.25 19.67
CA SER A 478 5.02 50.44 20.20
C SER A 478 4.57 50.13 21.63
N ILE A 479 4.73 51.13 22.49
CA ILE A 479 4.20 51.03 23.86
C ILE A 479 2.67 51.05 23.77
N GLY A 480 2.03 49.93 24.13
CA GLY A 480 0.57 49.79 24.13
C GLY A 480 -0.08 50.52 25.33
N GLU A 481 -1.40 50.61 25.29
CA GLU A 481 -2.17 51.12 26.42
C GLU A 481 -1.89 50.31 27.68
N GLY A 482 -1.82 50.95 28.84
CA GLY A 482 -1.48 50.34 30.12
C GLY A 482 0.03 50.17 30.40
N LEU A 483 0.88 50.30 29.34
CA LEU A 483 2.35 50.34 29.51
C LEU A 483 2.89 51.79 29.32
N ARG A 484 2.07 52.74 28.89
CA ARG A 484 2.46 54.15 28.77
C ARG A 484 2.62 54.72 30.16
N ASP A 485 3.72 55.47 30.40
CA ASP A 485 3.85 56.27 31.60
C ASP A 485 2.71 57.31 31.59
N PRO A 486 1.83 57.34 32.59
CA PRO A 486 0.72 58.30 32.65
C PRO A 486 1.19 59.75 32.72
N ASN A 487 2.50 59.99 33.00
CA ASN A 487 3.11 61.32 33.08
C ASN A 487 3.89 61.69 31.80
N MET A 488 4.00 60.83 30.78
CA MET A 488 4.59 61.21 29.49
C MET A 488 3.55 61.98 28.65
N GLN A 489 3.80 63.25 28.40
CA GLN A 489 3.06 64.00 27.40
C GLN A 489 3.39 63.51 26.01
N GLU A 490 2.39 63.34 25.14
CA GLU A 490 2.58 63.07 23.72
C GLU A 490 3.24 64.30 23.08
N ASP A 491 4.49 64.13 22.56
CA ASP A 491 5.13 65.08 21.65
C ASP A 491 4.58 64.91 20.23
#